data_52a1b65c2f6e218dd342e55127146896
#
_entry.id   52a1b65c2f6e218dd342e55127146896
#
_cell.length_a   1.000
_cell.length_b   1.000
_cell.length_c   1.000
_cell.angle_alpha   90.00
_cell.angle_beta   90.00
_cell.angle_gamma   90.00
#
_symmetry.space_group_name_H-M   'P 1'
#
loop_
_entity.id
_entity.type
_entity.pdbx_description
1 polymer ?
#
loop_
_entity_poly.entity_id
_entity_poly.type
_entity_poly.pdbx_seq_one_letter_code
_entity_poly.pdbx_strand_id
1 'polypeptide(L)'
;MRKTGKATRFLGVYQVKRNVYRIRVTRLDPRKGVAKDTERLLRGVSLQEAVRKRTELAEEFSGVDGKGTKARIKVGDYARSWLSTKVGTLSPNTAERYVDSLEDHILKRSSGLGEFYFDSLKRMDVQAWINKEVAAGYAPATVRGWFTILRTLVRDAVADLGIAPDPTHRVTLPEEPERATPNALTPEQLGRFLAAVKENKQYSRNYALTVLLTFTGLRFCHASALKWEDIDFENGIIRIVRRQVRGQVGPVSRKKRAPAELPLPPAIADVLKEHRRWLVESQNPGLQEGWVFPSLRGTLKTPGSLSKTWEGCLKAIGVKERFTVQGLRRTFNDLTRRAGADGMVTRALTGHVTEAMTAHYSTVGLDEKRAAVAGVVRLVPLTKTVDRTVDGGRN
;
A
#
# COMPACT_ATOMS: atom_id res chain seq x y z
N MET A 1 -4.84 -39.32 15.61
CA MET A 1 -5.47 -38.10 15.01
C MET A 1 -6.10 -37.24 16.11
N ARG A 2 -5.52 -36.09 16.45
CA ARG A 2 -6.09 -35.15 17.41
C ARG A 2 -7.29 -34.46 16.74
N LYS A 3 -8.52 -34.72 17.24
CA LYS A 3 -9.73 -34.01 16.76
C LYS A 3 -9.61 -32.52 17.12
N THR A 4 -9.24 -31.71 16.17
CA THR A 4 -9.22 -30.24 16.31
C THR A 4 -10.66 -29.74 16.39
N GLY A 5 -11.04 -29.09 17.49
CA GLY A 5 -12.36 -28.45 17.63
C GLY A 5 -12.51 -27.26 16.68
N LYS A 6 -13.75 -26.79 16.47
CA LYS A 6 -14.05 -25.61 15.67
C LYS A 6 -13.59 -24.34 16.43
N ALA A 7 -12.80 -23.48 15.79
CA ALA A 7 -12.37 -22.23 16.40
C ALA A 7 -13.58 -21.34 16.75
N THR A 8 -13.53 -20.73 17.93
CA THR A 8 -14.53 -19.74 18.34
C THR A 8 -14.02 -18.31 18.00
N ARG A 9 -14.84 -17.29 18.23
CA ARG A 9 -14.42 -15.88 18.11
C ARG A 9 -13.36 -15.45 19.13
N PHE A 10 -13.06 -16.30 20.12
CA PHE A 10 -12.06 -16.03 21.15
C PHE A 10 -10.79 -16.82 20.90
N LEU A 11 -9.66 -16.14 20.89
CA LEU A 11 -8.36 -16.73 20.63
C LEU A 11 -8.01 -17.83 21.63
N GLY A 12 -7.55 -18.98 21.14
CA GLY A 12 -7.16 -20.11 22.00
C GLY A 12 -8.32 -20.86 22.63
N VAL A 13 -9.59 -20.62 22.21
CA VAL A 13 -10.77 -21.35 22.65
C VAL A 13 -11.41 -22.06 21.45
N TYR A 14 -11.48 -23.38 21.49
CA TYR A 14 -12.01 -24.22 20.41
C TYR A 14 -13.19 -25.04 20.92
N GLN A 15 -14.32 -25.01 20.20
CA GLN A 15 -15.48 -25.83 20.52
C GLN A 15 -15.30 -27.23 19.93
N VAL A 16 -15.24 -28.25 20.77
CA VAL A 16 -15.10 -29.65 20.35
C VAL A 16 -16.46 -30.29 20.14
N LYS A 17 -17.42 -30.06 21.10
CA LYS A 17 -18.82 -30.46 21.04
C LYS A 17 -19.66 -29.40 21.79
N ARG A 18 -20.99 -29.56 21.82
CA ARG A 18 -21.85 -28.72 22.64
C ARG A 18 -21.41 -28.81 24.11
N ASN A 19 -21.17 -27.67 24.76
CA ASN A 19 -20.64 -27.52 26.11
C ASN A 19 -19.31 -28.22 26.41
N VAL A 20 -18.51 -28.48 25.37
CA VAL A 20 -17.15 -29.01 25.49
C VAL A 20 -16.20 -28.14 24.72
N TYR A 21 -15.26 -27.51 25.41
CA TYR A 21 -14.29 -26.59 24.84
C TYR A 21 -12.87 -27.07 25.12
N ARG A 22 -11.99 -26.88 24.14
CA ARG A 22 -10.54 -26.96 24.32
C ARG A 22 -9.98 -25.56 24.43
N ILE A 23 -9.30 -25.29 25.51
CA ILE A 23 -8.56 -24.05 25.70
C ILE A 23 -7.08 -24.32 25.47
N ARG A 24 -6.40 -23.39 24.78
CA ARG A 24 -4.97 -23.46 24.46
C ARG A 24 -4.30 -22.17 24.84
N VAL A 25 -3.16 -22.27 25.49
CA VAL A 25 -2.24 -21.15 25.79
C VAL A 25 -0.88 -21.52 25.24
N THR A 26 -0.33 -20.64 24.42
CA THR A 26 1.02 -20.76 23.87
C THR A 26 1.94 -19.82 24.65
N ARG A 27 3.03 -20.34 25.18
CA ARG A 27 4.08 -19.58 25.85
C ARG A 27 5.39 -19.70 25.08
N LEU A 28 6.05 -18.57 24.82
CA LEU A 28 7.43 -18.57 24.37
C LEU A 28 8.35 -18.83 25.59
N ASP A 29 9.18 -19.87 25.55
CA ASP A 29 10.22 -20.05 26.56
C ASP A 29 11.33 -19.02 26.30
N PRO A 30 11.52 -18.03 27.19
CA PRO A 30 12.47 -16.94 26.97
C PRO A 30 13.91 -17.39 26.99
N ARG A 31 14.21 -18.60 27.49
CA ARG A 31 15.55 -19.19 27.55
C ARG A 31 15.89 -20.00 26.30
N LYS A 32 14.89 -20.57 25.63
CA LYS A 32 15.06 -21.49 24.51
C LYS A 32 14.53 -20.97 23.18
N GLY A 33 13.81 -19.84 23.15
CA GLY A 33 13.18 -19.31 21.95
C GLY A 33 12.09 -20.22 21.35
N VAL A 34 11.64 -21.26 22.08
CA VAL A 34 10.70 -22.27 21.60
C VAL A 34 9.31 -22.00 22.19
N ALA A 35 8.30 -22.00 21.34
CA ALA A 35 6.91 -21.91 21.78
C ALA A 35 6.46 -23.23 22.42
N LYS A 36 6.00 -23.16 23.68
CA LYS A 36 5.41 -24.31 24.37
C LYS A 36 3.91 -24.09 24.51
N ASP A 37 3.14 -25.07 24.05
CA ASP A 37 1.69 -25.06 24.13
C ASP A 37 1.20 -25.84 25.36
N THR A 38 0.22 -25.27 26.03
CA THR A 38 -0.55 -25.99 27.07
C THR A 38 -2.02 -25.98 26.68
N GLU A 39 -2.63 -27.17 26.70
CA GLU A 39 -4.03 -27.35 26.35
C GLU A 39 -4.78 -28.01 27.51
N ARG A 40 -6.03 -27.55 27.75
CA ARG A 40 -6.99 -28.21 28.65
C ARG A 40 -8.31 -28.44 27.95
N LEU A 41 -8.92 -29.57 28.19
CA LEU A 41 -10.28 -29.89 27.72
C LEU A 41 -11.26 -29.65 28.86
N LEU A 42 -12.22 -28.75 28.65
CA LEU A 42 -13.26 -28.39 29.58
C LEU A 42 -14.57 -29.04 29.13
N ARG A 43 -15.30 -29.67 30.05
CA ARG A 43 -16.58 -30.32 29.77
C ARG A 43 -17.66 -29.72 30.66
N GLY A 44 -18.89 -29.61 30.11
CA GLY A 44 -20.03 -29.07 30.84
C GLY A 44 -19.99 -27.57 31.13
N VAL A 45 -19.14 -26.80 30.37
CA VAL A 45 -18.97 -25.37 30.60
C VAL A 45 -19.57 -24.54 29.47
N SER A 46 -19.97 -23.31 29.79
CA SER A 46 -20.39 -22.33 28.80
C SER A 46 -19.18 -21.74 28.04
N LEU A 47 -19.42 -21.09 26.90
CA LEU A 47 -18.36 -20.41 26.17
C LEU A 47 -17.69 -19.30 27.01
N GLN A 48 -18.46 -18.53 27.76
CA GLN A 48 -17.94 -17.48 28.65
C GLN A 48 -17.03 -18.05 29.73
N GLU A 49 -17.47 -19.17 30.33
CA GLU A 49 -16.68 -19.87 31.34
C GLU A 49 -15.40 -20.49 30.76
N ALA A 50 -15.47 -21.01 29.54
CA ALA A 50 -14.26 -21.49 28.82
C ALA A 50 -13.27 -20.37 28.55
N VAL A 51 -13.73 -19.16 28.22
CA VAL A 51 -12.90 -17.97 28.05
C VAL A 51 -12.25 -17.56 29.38
N ARG A 52 -13.04 -17.53 30.49
CA ARG A 52 -12.51 -17.22 31.82
C ARG A 52 -11.41 -18.23 32.22
N LYS A 53 -11.71 -19.54 32.08
CA LYS A 53 -10.74 -20.60 32.39
C LYS A 53 -9.49 -20.60 31.49
N ARG A 54 -9.61 -20.10 30.25
CA ARG A 54 -8.44 -19.87 29.39
C ARG A 54 -7.57 -18.73 29.93
N THR A 55 -8.18 -17.67 30.45
CA THR A 55 -7.44 -16.56 31.08
C THR A 55 -6.76 -17.04 32.36
N GLU A 56 -7.46 -17.79 33.21
CA GLU A 56 -6.88 -18.40 34.42
C GLU A 56 -5.71 -19.35 34.06
N LEU A 57 -5.86 -20.17 33.01
CA LEU A 57 -4.78 -21.04 32.51
C LEU A 57 -3.60 -20.23 31.98
N ALA A 58 -3.83 -19.09 31.34
CA ALA A 58 -2.78 -18.22 30.86
C ALA A 58 -2.02 -17.57 32.03
N GLU A 59 -2.71 -17.20 33.09
CA GLU A 59 -2.12 -16.69 34.34
C GLU A 59 -1.30 -17.77 35.06
N GLU A 60 -1.86 -18.98 35.21
CA GLU A 60 -1.18 -20.14 35.79
C GLU A 60 0.05 -20.55 34.98
N PHE A 61 -0.08 -20.55 33.64
CA PHE A 61 1.00 -20.94 32.74
C PHE A 61 2.05 -19.83 32.55
N SER A 62 1.75 -18.60 32.94
CA SER A 62 2.71 -17.49 32.96
C SER A 62 3.78 -17.65 34.06
N GLY A 63 3.69 -18.72 34.87
CA GLY A 63 4.72 -19.04 35.86
C GLY A 63 4.69 -18.14 37.08
N VAL A 64 3.51 -17.72 37.51
CA VAL A 64 3.32 -17.09 38.81
C VAL A 64 3.23 -18.19 39.87
N ASP A 65 4.34 -18.79 40.22
CA ASP A 65 4.53 -19.26 41.57
C ASP A 65 4.48 -18.01 42.43
N GLY A 66 3.58 -17.92 43.38
CA GLY A 66 3.22 -16.70 44.14
C GLY A 66 4.35 -16.02 44.94
N LYS A 67 5.63 -16.19 44.52
CA LYS A 67 6.83 -15.54 45.07
C LYS A 67 7.96 -15.32 44.04
N GLY A 68 7.73 -15.58 42.74
CA GLY A 68 8.73 -15.34 41.70
C GLY A 68 8.45 -14.08 40.90
N THR A 69 9.36 -13.14 40.85
CA THR A 69 9.37 -11.98 39.94
C THR A 69 9.08 -12.46 38.50
N LYS A 70 7.95 -12.06 37.92
CA LYS A 70 7.67 -12.26 36.48
C LYS A 70 8.90 -11.82 35.70
N ALA A 71 9.49 -12.72 34.92
CA ALA A 71 10.64 -12.32 34.08
C ALA A 71 10.15 -11.17 33.19
N ARG A 72 10.61 -9.96 33.49
CA ARG A 72 10.22 -8.74 32.77
C ARG A 72 10.82 -8.81 31.37
N ILE A 73 9.98 -8.77 30.36
CA ILE A 73 10.41 -8.83 28.96
C ILE A 73 10.48 -7.42 28.40
N LYS A 74 11.66 -7.05 27.88
CA LYS A 74 11.83 -5.77 27.18
C LYS A 74 11.10 -5.79 25.83
N VAL A 75 10.58 -4.65 25.43
CA VAL A 75 9.95 -4.45 24.13
C VAL A 75 10.90 -4.85 22.99
N GLY A 76 12.19 -4.50 23.09
CA GLY A 76 13.19 -4.83 22.09
C GLY A 76 13.44 -6.35 21.95
N ASP A 77 13.51 -7.06 23.07
CA ASP A 77 13.77 -8.51 23.06
C ASP A 77 12.59 -9.29 22.47
N TYR A 78 11.38 -8.92 22.88
CA TYR A 78 10.17 -9.50 22.29
C TYR A 78 10.06 -9.16 20.81
N ALA A 79 10.30 -7.89 20.42
CA ALA A 79 10.18 -7.44 19.04
C ALA A 79 11.09 -8.21 18.07
N ARG A 80 12.34 -8.50 18.47
CA ARG A 80 13.29 -9.27 17.65
C ARG A 80 12.84 -10.71 17.49
N SER A 81 12.37 -11.35 18.57
CA SER A 81 11.79 -12.69 18.52
C SER A 81 10.53 -12.74 17.66
N TRP A 82 9.62 -11.78 17.85
CA TRP A 82 8.40 -11.65 17.05
C TRP A 82 8.71 -11.42 15.57
N LEU A 83 9.68 -10.55 15.25
CA LEU A 83 10.07 -10.24 13.88
C LEU A 83 10.60 -11.49 13.16
N SER A 84 11.42 -12.32 13.85
CA SER A 84 11.95 -13.56 13.27
C SER A 84 10.84 -14.53 12.84
N THR A 85 9.72 -14.57 13.55
CA THR A 85 8.56 -15.39 13.20
C THR A 85 7.70 -14.76 12.10
N LYS A 86 7.62 -13.41 12.05
CA LYS A 86 6.79 -12.69 11.08
C LYS A 86 7.44 -12.59 9.70
N VAL A 87 8.75 -12.43 9.61
CA VAL A 87 9.48 -12.22 8.35
C VAL A 87 9.16 -13.31 7.32
N GLY A 88 9.05 -14.57 7.73
CA GLY A 88 8.70 -15.69 6.84
C GLY A 88 7.29 -15.61 6.24
N THR A 89 6.39 -14.83 6.83
CA THR A 89 5.00 -14.69 6.35
C THR A 89 4.77 -13.42 5.53
N LEU A 90 5.73 -12.51 5.53
CA LEU A 90 5.65 -11.21 4.87
C LEU A 90 6.27 -11.26 3.46
N SER A 91 5.83 -10.34 2.59
CA SER A 91 6.56 -10.11 1.35
C SER A 91 7.93 -9.49 1.65
N PRO A 92 9.00 -9.75 0.83
CA PRO A 92 10.35 -9.25 1.11
C PRO A 92 10.40 -7.73 1.42
N ASN A 93 9.72 -6.90 0.63
CA ASN A 93 9.67 -5.45 0.88
C ASN A 93 8.96 -5.08 2.19
N THR A 94 7.95 -5.87 2.58
CA THR A 94 7.24 -5.63 3.84
C THR A 94 8.11 -6.05 5.01
N ALA A 95 8.79 -7.18 4.90
CA ALA A 95 9.71 -7.67 5.91
C ALA A 95 10.82 -6.65 6.19
N GLU A 96 11.50 -6.15 5.15
CA GLU A 96 12.54 -5.13 5.29
C GLU A 96 12.00 -3.85 5.92
N ARG A 97 10.84 -3.34 5.46
CA ARG A 97 10.22 -2.17 6.09
C ARG A 97 9.93 -2.39 7.57
N TYR A 98 9.57 -3.61 7.98
CA TYR A 98 9.36 -3.94 9.39
C TYR A 98 10.69 -3.93 10.15
N VAL A 99 11.75 -4.50 9.59
CA VAL A 99 13.10 -4.45 10.17
C VAL A 99 13.56 -3.01 10.37
N ASP A 100 13.59 -2.22 9.29
CA ASP A 100 14.05 -0.82 9.32
C ASP A 100 13.22 0.01 10.31
N SER A 101 11.87 -0.12 10.26
CA SER A 101 11.00 0.64 11.17
C SER A 101 11.19 0.26 12.62
N LEU A 102 11.40 -1.03 12.92
CA LEU A 102 11.62 -1.49 14.28
C LEU A 102 13.00 -1.06 14.77
N GLU A 103 14.08 -1.41 14.10
CA GLU A 103 15.43 -1.20 14.60
C GLU A 103 15.83 0.29 14.61
N ASP A 104 15.50 1.04 13.54
CA ASP A 104 15.98 2.42 13.38
C ASP A 104 15.10 3.45 14.11
N HIS A 105 13.82 3.15 14.38
CA HIS A 105 12.89 4.13 14.93
C HIS A 105 12.19 3.64 16.21
N ILE A 106 11.57 2.45 16.20
CA ILE A 106 10.75 2.00 17.32
C ILE A 106 11.60 1.51 18.49
N LEU A 107 12.68 0.76 18.21
CA LEU A 107 13.53 0.12 19.21
C LEU A 107 14.82 0.89 19.49
N LYS A 108 15.08 1.96 18.76
CA LYS A 108 16.33 2.72 18.84
C LYS A 108 16.72 3.06 20.28
N ARG A 109 17.93 2.65 20.66
CA ARG A 109 18.40 2.68 22.07
C ARG A 109 18.33 4.06 22.73
N SER A 110 18.56 5.13 21.96
CA SER A 110 18.61 6.51 22.47
C SER A 110 17.26 7.24 22.50
N SER A 111 16.28 6.75 21.77
CA SER A 111 15.03 7.49 21.50
C SER A 111 13.78 6.66 21.38
N GLY A 112 13.93 5.35 21.20
CA GLY A 112 12.82 4.43 20.98
C GLY A 112 12.32 3.75 22.25
N LEU A 113 11.43 2.79 22.06
CA LEU A 113 10.74 2.06 23.12
C LEU A 113 11.42 0.73 23.48
N GLY A 114 12.55 0.37 22.85
CA GLY A 114 13.19 -0.94 22.97
C GLY A 114 13.61 -1.31 24.37
N GLU A 115 14.05 -0.35 25.18
CA GLU A 115 14.51 -0.58 26.55
C GLU A 115 13.39 -0.62 27.60
N PHE A 116 12.17 -0.23 27.23
CA PHE A 116 11.02 -0.35 28.12
C PHE A 116 10.66 -1.82 28.34
N TYR A 117 10.21 -2.13 29.56
CA TYR A 117 9.56 -3.41 29.81
C TYR A 117 8.08 -3.31 29.48
N PHE A 118 7.48 -4.34 28.91
CA PHE A 118 6.08 -4.32 28.53
C PHE A 118 5.13 -4.07 29.70
N ASP A 119 5.44 -4.56 30.89
CA ASP A 119 4.63 -4.35 32.10
C ASP A 119 4.65 -2.90 32.61
N SER A 120 5.65 -2.12 32.20
CA SER A 120 5.82 -0.70 32.59
C SER A 120 5.53 0.27 31.45
N LEU A 121 5.42 -0.20 30.21
CA LEU A 121 5.15 0.64 29.05
C LEU A 121 3.73 1.23 29.12
N LYS A 122 3.64 2.54 29.17
CA LYS A 122 2.37 3.28 29.28
C LYS A 122 2.04 4.00 27.97
N ARG A 123 0.76 4.34 27.80
CA ARG A 123 0.29 5.17 26.67
C ARG A 123 1.09 6.47 26.53
N MET A 124 1.47 7.09 27.64
CA MET A 124 2.25 8.33 27.62
C MET A 124 3.65 8.14 27.02
N ASP A 125 4.28 6.99 27.22
CA ASP A 125 5.60 6.69 26.66
C ASP A 125 5.51 6.56 25.15
N VAL A 126 4.46 5.87 24.64
CA VAL A 126 4.18 5.76 23.22
C VAL A 126 3.86 7.14 22.61
N GLN A 127 3.08 7.96 23.31
CA GLN A 127 2.78 9.33 22.86
C GLN A 127 4.05 10.19 22.81
N ALA A 128 4.90 10.11 23.83
CA ALA A 128 6.17 10.85 23.88
C ALA A 128 7.09 10.44 22.74
N TRP A 129 7.16 9.13 22.42
CA TRP A 129 7.90 8.65 21.26
C TRP A 129 7.37 9.24 19.95
N ILE A 130 6.06 9.21 19.70
CA ILE A 130 5.45 9.81 18.51
C ILE A 130 5.81 11.30 18.40
N ASN A 131 5.63 12.06 19.49
CA ASN A 131 5.90 13.49 19.50
C ASN A 131 7.38 13.78 19.21
N LYS A 132 8.28 12.93 19.68
CA LYS A 132 9.72 13.04 19.43
C LYS A 132 10.06 12.77 17.95
N GLU A 133 9.46 11.76 17.32
CA GLU A 133 9.69 11.47 15.90
C GLU A 133 9.15 12.61 15.01
N VAL A 134 8.01 13.21 15.39
CA VAL A 134 7.47 14.40 14.71
C VAL A 134 8.41 15.60 14.89
N ALA A 135 8.91 15.84 16.11
CA ALA A 135 9.85 16.92 16.39
C ALA A 135 11.19 16.74 15.68
N ALA A 136 11.59 15.49 15.39
CA ALA A 136 12.77 15.17 14.58
C ALA A 136 12.57 15.46 13.08
N GLY A 137 11.40 15.95 12.66
CA GLY A 137 11.09 16.36 11.28
C GLY A 137 10.57 15.25 10.38
N TYR A 138 10.23 14.08 10.91
CA TYR A 138 9.63 13.03 10.09
C TYR A 138 8.19 13.35 9.69
N ALA A 139 7.85 13.05 8.44
CA ALA A 139 6.52 13.32 7.92
C ALA A 139 5.44 12.55 8.71
N PRO A 140 4.25 13.14 8.97
CA PRO A 140 3.14 12.50 9.68
C PRO A 140 2.78 11.11 9.16
N ALA A 141 2.72 10.93 7.83
CA ALA A 141 2.43 9.65 7.21
C ALA A 141 3.49 8.57 7.53
N THR A 142 4.76 8.96 7.66
CA THR A 142 5.87 8.07 8.04
C THR A 142 5.71 7.60 9.49
N VAL A 143 5.49 8.54 10.40
CA VAL A 143 5.29 8.24 11.84
C VAL A 143 4.05 7.35 12.05
N ARG A 144 2.95 7.64 11.34
CA ARG A 144 1.76 6.77 11.33
C ARG A 144 2.06 5.35 10.83
N GLY A 145 2.93 5.23 9.82
CA GLY A 145 3.41 3.95 9.30
C GLY A 145 4.15 3.13 10.37
N TRP A 146 5.07 3.75 11.10
CA TRP A 146 5.79 3.13 12.22
C TRP A 146 4.86 2.75 13.37
N PHE A 147 3.95 3.64 13.73
CA PHE A 147 2.95 3.35 14.76
C PHE A 147 2.07 2.15 14.40
N THR A 148 1.73 1.97 13.14
CA THR A 148 0.97 0.79 12.68
C THR A 148 1.74 -0.51 12.94
N ILE A 149 3.07 -0.51 12.74
CA ILE A 149 3.94 -1.65 13.04
C ILE A 149 4.03 -1.87 14.55
N LEU A 150 4.28 -0.81 15.32
CA LEU A 150 4.29 -0.86 16.79
C LEU A 150 2.97 -1.42 17.34
N ARG A 151 1.83 -0.93 16.85
CA ARG A 151 0.51 -1.39 17.26
C ARG A 151 0.30 -2.88 16.97
N THR A 152 0.80 -3.36 15.83
CA THR A 152 0.73 -4.79 15.48
C THR A 152 1.59 -5.62 16.44
N LEU A 153 2.80 -5.19 16.71
CA LEU A 153 3.72 -5.80 17.69
C LEU A 153 3.08 -5.88 19.09
N VAL A 154 2.56 -4.75 19.57
CA VAL A 154 1.94 -4.66 20.91
C VAL A 154 0.69 -5.53 21.02
N ARG A 155 -0.16 -5.58 19.99
CA ARG A 155 -1.35 -6.43 19.98
C ARG A 155 -1.00 -7.92 20.05
N ASP A 156 0.04 -8.34 19.34
CA ASP A 156 0.54 -9.72 19.43
C ASP A 156 1.15 -9.97 20.82
N ALA A 157 1.92 -9.01 21.38
CA ALA A 157 2.47 -9.10 22.73
C ALA A 157 1.39 -9.17 23.81
N VAL A 158 0.31 -8.38 23.69
CA VAL A 158 -0.86 -8.46 24.59
C VAL A 158 -1.47 -9.87 24.58
N ALA A 159 -1.57 -10.47 23.38
CA ALA A 159 -2.11 -11.83 23.25
C ALA A 159 -1.15 -12.91 23.81
N ASP A 160 0.15 -12.76 23.60
CA ASP A 160 1.15 -13.76 23.97
C ASP A 160 1.57 -13.68 25.45
N LEU A 161 1.68 -12.46 25.99
CA LEU A 161 2.20 -12.21 27.34
C LEU A 161 1.10 -11.85 28.37
N GLY A 162 -0.15 -11.73 27.93
CA GLY A 162 -1.27 -11.35 28.81
C GLY A 162 -1.15 -9.92 29.36
N ILE A 163 -0.58 -9.00 28.61
CA ILE A 163 -0.36 -7.61 29.02
C ILE A 163 -1.69 -6.84 28.93
N ALA A 164 -2.01 -6.09 29.97
CA ALA A 164 -3.17 -5.19 29.99
C ALA A 164 -2.81 -3.95 30.84
N PRO A 165 -3.24 -2.75 30.44
CA PRO A 165 -3.94 -2.38 29.19
C PRO A 165 -2.97 -2.25 27.98
N ASP A 166 -3.51 -2.27 26.76
CA ASP A 166 -2.75 -2.01 25.51
C ASP A 166 -2.24 -0.54 25.52
N PRO A 167 -0.91 -0.31 25.57
CA PRO A 167 -0.33 1.03 25.61
C PRO A 167 -0.49 1.81 24.30
N THR A 168 -0.90 1.17 23.20
CA THR A 168 -1.19 1.84 21.92
C THR A 168 -2.63 2.33 21.80
N HIS A 169 -3.49 1.99 22.78
CA HIS A 169 -4.88 2.41 22.76
C HIS A 169 -5.01 3.92 23.06
N ARG A 170 -5.88 4.62 22.29
CA ARG A 170 -6.14 6.07 22.43
C ARG A 170 -4.90 6.96 22.33
N VAL A 171 -3.90 6.56 21.55
CA VAL A 171 -2.76 7.42 21.22
C VAL A 171 -3.18 8.40 20.13
N THR A 172 -2.80 9.67 20.29
CA THR A 172 -3.06 10.72 19.29
C THR A 172 -1.98 10.67 18.22
N LEU A 173 -2.39 10.49 16.98
CA LEU A 173 -1.48 10.47 15.84
C LEU A 173 -1.36 11.87 15.23
N PRO A 174 -0.19 12.22 14.66
CA PRO A 174 0.00 13.50 14.01
C PRO A 174 -0.98 13.64 12.84
N GLU A 175 -1.55 14.83 12.67
CA GLU A 175 -2.43 15.14 11.56
C GLU A 175 -1.64 15.11 10.25
N GLU A 176 -2.21 14.51 9.22
CA GLU A 176 -1.66 14.65 7.88
C GLU A 176 -2.03 16.04 7.37
N PRO A 177 -1.07 16.82 6.87
CA PRO A 177 -1.40 18.09 6.23
C PRO A 177 -2.37 17.82 5.09
N GLU A 178 -3.26 18.78 4.85
CA GLU A 178 -4.15 18.73 3.71
C GLU A 178 -3.32 18.42 2.46
N ARG A 179 -3.69 17.36 1.76
CA ARG A 179 -2.85 16.87 0.67
C ARG A 179 -2.69 17.96 -0.37
N ALA A 180 -1.46 18.38 -0.58
CA ALA A 180 -1.12 19.13 -1.78
C ALA A 180 -1.74 18.44 -3.00
N THR A 181 -2.20 19.23 -3.96
CA THR A 181 -2.80 18.77 -5.23
C THR A 181 -2.07 17.52 -5.72
N PRO A 182 -2.78 16.45 -6.11
CA PRO A 182 -2.12 15.24 -6.58
C PRO A 182 -1.13 15.60 -7.68
N ASN A 183 0.03 14.97 -7.61
CA ASN A 183 1.08 15.11 -8.59
C ASN A 183 0.66 14.40 -9.91
N ALA A 184 -0.19 15.07 -10.68
CA ALA A 184 -0.70 14.67 -11.99
C ALA A 184 -0.48 15.81 -12.98
N LEU A 185 -0.20 15.47 -14.25
CA LEU A 185 -0.02 16.44 -15.31
C LEU A 185 -1.36 16.77 -15.97
N THR A 186 -1.54 18.03 -16.38
CA THR A 186 -2.67 18.39 -17.27
C THR A 186 -2.46 17.76 -18.66
N PRO A 187 -3.50 17.63 -19.51
CA PRO A 187 -3.33 17.15 -20.88
C PRO A 187 -2.25 17.90 -21.66
N GLU A 188 -2.19 19.23 -21.52
CA GLU A 188 -1.21 20.10 -22.20
C GLU A 188 0.22 19.87 -21.65
N GLN A 189 0.37 19.77 -20.33
CA GLN A 189 1.65 19.45 -19.70
C GLN A 189 2.11 18.06 -20.12
N LEU A 190 1.19 17.08 -20.17
CA LEU A 190 1.50 15.72 -20.59
C LEU A 190 2.00 15.67 -22.05
N GLY A 191 1.32 16.36 -22.97
CA GLY A 191 1.74 16.44 -24.37
C GLY A 191 3.16 17.00 -24.50
N ARG A 192 3.44 18.14 -23.84
CA ARG A 192 4.77 18.75 -23.81
C ARG A 192 5.82 17.84 -23.15
N PHE A 193 5.43 17.15 -22.09
CA PHE A 193 6.31 16.20 -21.40
C PHE A 193 6.72 15.02 -22.30
N LEU A 194 5.74 14.40 -22.98
CA LEU A 194 6.00 13.28 -23.90
C LEU A 194 6.90 13.72 -25.06
N ALA A 195 6.66 14.92 -25.63
CA ALA A 195 7.52 15.49 -26.67
C ALA A 195 8.95 15.68 -26.14
N ALA A 196 9.11 16.30 -24.97
CA ALA A 196 10.42 16.52 -24.37
C ALA A 196 11.18 15.22 -24.09
N VAL A 197 10.49 14.14 -23.67
CA VAL A 197 11.10 12.81 -23.47
C VAL A 197 11.51 12.19 -24.81
N LYS A 198 10.70 12.35 -25.86
CA LYS A 198 10.99 11.82 -27.21
C LYS A 198 12.20 12.49 -27.84
N GLU A 199 12.31 13.82 -27.75
CA GLU A 199 13.36 14.64 -28.35
C GLU A 199 14.70 14.57 -27.59
N ASN A 200 14.68 14.17 -26.33
CA ASN A 200 15.86 14.10 -25.48
C ASN A 200 16.80 12.98 -25.94
N LYS A 201 17.91 13.33 -26.61
CA LYS A 201 18.89 12.36 -27.14
C LYS A 201 19.41 11.35 -26.11
N GLN A 202 19.53 11.75 -24.85
CA GLN A 202 20.01 10.88 -23.77
C GLN A 202 18.96 9.92 -23.28
N TYR A 203 17.67 10.29 -23.38
CA TYR A 203 16.57 9.63 -22.68
C TYR A 203 15.44 9.10 -23.57
N SER A 204 15.51 9.33 -24.90
CA SER A 204 14.51 8.84 -25.87
C SER A 204 14.23 7.34 -25.74
N ARG A 205 15.24 6.56 -25.34
CA ARG A 205 15.10 5.12 -25.01
C ARG A 205 14.07 4.80 -23.92
N ASN A 206 13.66 5.80 -23.12
CA ASN A 206 12.62 5.66 -22.10
C ASN A 206 11.25 6.13 -22.59
N TYR A 207 11.17 6.65 -23.82
CA TYR A 207 9.93 7.19 -24.38
C TYR A 207 8.83 6.12 -24.45
N ALA A 208 9.10 4.96 -25.00
CA ALA A 208 8.11 3.89 -25.13
C ALA A 208 7.54 3.42 -23.77
N LEU A 209 8.41 3.27 -22.76
CA LEU A 209 7.95 2.94 -21.40
C LEU A 209 7.13 4.08 -20.79
N THR A 210 7.53 5.34 -21.03
CA THR A 210 6.78 6.51 -20.55
C THR A 210 5.39 6.56 -21.20
N VAL A 211 5.30 6.36 -22.52
CA VAL A 211 4.02 6.26 -23.25
C VAL A 211 3.15 5.14 -22.71
N LEU A 212 3.71 3.94 -22.55
CA LEU A 212 2.95 2.81 -22.02
C LEU A 212 2.37 3.12 -20.63
N LEU A 213 3.19 3.61 -19.71
CA LEU A 213 2.76 3.97 -18.35
C LEU A 213 1.68 5.07 -18.37
N THR A 214 1.82 6.03 -19.28
CA THR A 214 0.88 7.15 -19.42
C THR A 214 -0.50 6.69 -19.85
N PHE A 215 -0.59 5.83 -20.85
CA PHE A 215 -1.86 5.49 -21.50
C PHE A 215 -2.47 4.17 -21.03
N THR A 216 -1.78 3.44 -20.15
CA THR A 216 -2.33 2.23 -19.53
C THR A 216 -2.54 2.38 -18.02
N GLY A 217 -1.92 3.38 -17.39
CA GLY A 217 -1.93 3.53 -15.95
C GLY A 217 -1.31 2.35 -15.20
N LEU A 218 -0.55 1.48 -15.86
CA LEU A 218 0.11 0.33 -15.23
C LEU A 218 1.03 0.75 -14.07
N ARG A 219 1.10 -0.11 -13.05
CA ARG A 219 2.16 0.05 -12.06
C ARG A 219 3.51 -0.24 -12.69
N PHE A 220 4.52 0.54 -12.35
CA PHE A 220 5.87 0.36 -12.88
C PHE A 220 6.38 -1.09 -12.78
N CYS A 221 6.12 -1.76 -11.66
CA CYS A 221 6.55 -3.15 -11.44
C CYS A 221 5.94 -4.16 -12.42
N HIS A 222 4.81 -3.84 -13.03
CA HIS A 222 4.20 -4.66 -14.08
C HIS A 222 4.77 -4.29 -15.46
N ALA A 223 4.80 -2.99 -15.78
CA ALA A 223 5.32 -2.52 -17.06
C ALA A 223 6.79 -2.92 -17.29
N SER A 224 7.64 -2.78 -16.25
CA SER A 224 9.06 -3.12 -16.34
C SER A 224 9.35 -4.61 -16.44
N ALA A 225 8.37 -5.47 -16.11
CA ALA A 225 8.47 -6.93 -16.21
C ALA A 225 7.75 -7.51 -17.44
N LEU A 226 7.31 -6.66 -18.37
CA LEU A 226 6.70 -7.10 -19.63
C LEU A 226 7.73 -7.77 -20.53
N LYS A 227 7.32 -8.84 -21.17
CA LYS A 227 8.03 -9.50 -22.26
C LYS A 227 7.29 -9.30 -23.57
N TRP A 228 8.00 -9.44 -24.69
CA TRP A 228 7.38 -9.34 -26.01
C TRP A 228 6.30 -10.40 -26.26
N GLU A 229 6.39 -11.57 -25.63
CA GLU A 229 5.38 -12.62 -25.66
C GLU A 229 4.04 -12.23 -25.00
N ASP A 230 4.06 -11.20 -24.12
CA ASP A 230 2.87 -10.69 -23.46
C ASP A 230 2.07 -9.72 -24.31
N ILE A 231 2.63 -9.29 -25.46
CA ILE A 231 2.05 -8.27 -26.34
C ILE A 231 1.50 -8.95 -27.61
N ASP A 232 0.19 -8.94 -27.68
CA ASP A 232 -0.55 -9.44 -28.82
C ASP A 232 -0.89 -8.25 -29.75
N PHE A 233 -0.05 -8.04 -30.76
CA PHE A 233 -0.22 -6.93 -31.71
C PHE A 233 -1.39 -7.15 -32.68
N GLU A 234 -1.79 -8.39 -32.92
CA GLU A 234 -2.89 -8.72 -33.83
C GLU A 234 -4.25 -8.43 -33.19
N ASN A 235 -4.43 -8.85 -31.94
CA ASN A 235 -5.66 -8.63 -31.20
C ASN A 235 -5.64 -7.32 -30.40
N GLY A 236 -4.53 -6.58 -30.38
CA GLY A 236 -4.41 -5.32 -29.65
C GLY A 236 -4.53 -5.48 -28.13
N ILE A 237 -3.83 -6.47 -27.56
CA ILE A 237 -3.93 -6.82 -26.12
C ILE A 237 -2.53 -6.89 -25.49
N ILE A 238 -2.43 -6.42 -24.24
CA ILE A 238 -1.25 -6.61 -23.37
C ILE A 238 -1.67 -7.50 -22.20
N ARG A 239 -1.01 -8.63 -22.01
CA ARG A 239 -1.24 -9.56 -20.88
C ARG A 239 -0.32 -9.23 -19.72
N ILE A 240 -0.89 -9.06 -18.52
CA ILE A 240 -0.14 -8.72 -17.31
C ILE A 240 -0.01 -9.96 -16.44
N VAL A 241 1.01 -10.76 -16.68
CA VAL A 241 1.22 -12.06 -16.04
C VAL A 241 2.32 -12.06 -14.97
N ARG A 242 3.23 -11.06 -15.01
CA ARG A 242 4.38 -10.98 -14.09
C ARG A 242 4.59 -9.58 -13.55
N ARG A 243 5.38 -9.52 -12.48
CA ARG A 243 5.82 -8.27 -11.86
C ARG A 243 7.27 -8.40 -11.42
N GLN A 244 7.98 -7.28 -11.35
CA GLN A 244 9.28 -7.25 -10.70
C GLN A 244 9.20 -6.56 -9.33
N VAL A 245 10.03 -7.03 -8.40
CA VAL A 245 10.29 -6.39 -7.12
C VAL A 245 11.79 -6.45 -6.88
N ARG A 246 12.48 -5.30 -6.88
CA ARG A 246 13.94 -5.21 -6.68
C ARG A 246 14.76 -6.08 -7.64
N GLY A 247 14.36 -6.10 -8.89
CA GLY A 247 15.04 -6.89 -9.92
C GLY A 247 14.64 -8.37 -9.94
N GLN A 248 13.90 -8.87 -8.97
CA GLN A 248 13.36 -10.22 -8.97
C GLN A 248 12.00 -10.26 -9.64
N VAL A 249 11.83 -11.17 -10.58
CA VAL A 249 10.57 -11.38 -11.32
C VAL A 249 9.77 -12.49 -10.67
N GLY A 250 8.50 -12.25 -10.52
CA GLY A 250 7.56 -13.25 -10.00
C GLY A 250 6.15 -13.05 -10.60
N PRO A 251 5.24 -13.95 -10.36
CA PRO A 251 3.87 -13.86 -10.85
C PRO A 251 3.15 -12.66 -10.23
N VAL A 252 2.12 -12.18 -10.94
CA VAL A 252 1.23 -11.16 -10.39
C VAL A 252 0.48 -11.73 -9.19
N SER A 253 0.50 -11.02 -8.07
CA SER A 253 -0.24 -11.44 -6.88
C SER A 253 -1.75 -11.43 -7.16
N ARG A 254 -2.40 -12.59 -7.04
CA ARG A 254 -3.87 -12.72 -7.18
C ARG A 254 -4.66 -11.88 -6.16
N LYS A 255 -4.06 -11.58 -5.00
CA LYS A 255 -4.65 -10.72 -3.96
C LYS A 255 -4.66 -9.24 -4.34
N LYS A 256 -3.70 -8.81 -5.17
CA LYS A 256 -3.61 -7.43 -5.68
C LYS A 256 -4.01 -7.47 -7.15
N ARG A 257 -5.29 -7.34 -7.44
CA ARG A 257 -5.87 -7.39 -8.79
C ARG A 257 -5.16 -6.39 -9.72
N ALA A 258 -4.09 -6.85 -10.40
CA ALA A 258 -3.67 -6.21 -11.62
C ALA A 258 -4.70 -6.57 -12.69
N PRO A 259 -5.00 -5.71 -13.67
CA PRO A 259 -5.76 -6.13 -14.83
C PRO A 259 -5.03 -7.32 -15.48
N ALA A 260 -5.75 -8.38 -15.80
CA ALA A 260 -5.15 -9.54 -16.47
C ALA A 260 -4.73 -9.16 -17.88
N GLU A 261 -5.55 -8.34 -18.54
CA GLU A 261 -5.37 -7.86 -19.90
C GLU A 261 -5.69 -6.37 -19.98
N LEU A 262 -5.00 -5.68 -20.86
CA LEU A 262 -5.22 -4.27 -21.19
C LEU A 262 -5.30 -4.09 -22.69
N PRO A 263 -6.14 -3.18 -23.19
CA PRO A 263 -6.16 -2.83 -24.59
C PRO A 263 -4.85 -2.16 -25.01
N LEU A 264 -4.38 -2.50 -26.20
CA LEU A 264 -3.24 -1.90 -26.89
C LEU A 264 -3.72 -1.13 -28.11
N PRO A 265 -4.02 0.17 -27.99
CA PRO A 265 -4.38 1.00 -29.14
C PRO A 265 -3.27 1.04 -30.20
N PRO A 266 -3.61 1.16 -31.51
CA PRO A 266 -2.63 1.17 -32.60
C PRO A 266 -1.49 2.18 -32.40
N ALA A 267 -1.79 3.39 -31.93
CA ALA A 267 -0.78 4.42 -31.69
C ALA A 267 0.27 3.99 -30.64
N ILE A 268 -0.11 3.23 -29.62
CA ILE A 268 0.83 2.69 -28.63
C ILE A 268 1.58 1.49 -29.21
N ALA A 269 0.89 0.65 -29.98
CA ALA A 269 1.51 -0.47 -30.67
C ALA A 269 2.65 -0.01 -31.60
N ASP A 270 2.46 1.08 -32.34
CA ASP A 270 3.48 1.63 -33.22
C ASP A 270 4.71 2.14 -32.46
N VAL A 271 4.50 2.81 -31.32
CA VAL A 271 5.61 3.22 -30.43
C VAL A 271 6.38 2.00 -29.91
N LEU A 272 5.69 0.90 -29.57
CA LEU A 272 6.34 -0.33 -29.12
C LEU A 272 7.11 -1.03 -30.25
N LYS A 273 6.57 -1.04 -31.47
CA LYS A 273 7.25 -1.59 -32.66
C LYS A 273 8.52 -0.78 -32.98
N GLU A 274 8.46 0.55 -32.90
CA GLU A 274 9.63 1.44 -33.05
C GLU A 274 10.68 1.16 -31.97
N HIS A 275 10.24 1.01 -30.71
CA HIS A 275 11.12 0.66 -29.60
C HIS A 275 11.78 -0.71 -29.79
N ARG A 276 11.05 -1.71 -30.32
CA ARG A 276 11.61 -3.03 -30.62
C ARG A 276 12.71 -2.93 -31.68
N ARG A 277 12.48 -2.17 -32.77
CA ARG A 277 13.51 -1.91 -33.79
C ARG A 277 14.76 -1.30 -33.19
N TRP A 278 14.59 -0.27 -32.35
CA TRP A 278 15.73 0.37 -31.65
C TRP A 278 16.49 -0.63 -30.76
N LEU A 279 15.81 -1.52 -30.03
CA LEU A 279 16.49 -2.56 -29.23
C LEU A 279 17.30 -3.53 -30.10
N VAL A 280 16.79 -3.90 -31.27
CA VAL A 280 17.50 -4.76 -32.22
C VAL A 280 18.74 -4.02 -32.80
N GLU A 281 18.57 -2.80 -33.28
CA GLU A 281 19.65 -1.97 -33.85
C GLU A 281 20.75 -1.69 -32.83
N SER A 282 20.37 -1.46 -31.57
CA SER A 282 21.32 -1.23 -30.46
C SER A 282 21.91 -2.52 -29.88
N GLN A 283 21.55 -3.70 -30.42
CA GLN A 283 21.99 -5.01 -29.92
C GLN A 283 21.84 -5.15 -28.40
N ASN A 284 20.71 -4.67 -27.87
CA ASN A 284 20.50 -4.67 -26.42
C ASN A 284 20.44 -6.10 -25.85
N PRO A 285 21.28 -6.44 -24.85
CA PRO A 285 21.32 -7.82 -24.31
C PRO A 285 19.99 -8.31 -23.74
N GLY A 286 19.12 -7.42 -23.31
CA GLY A 286 17.79 -7.78 -22.76
C GLY A 286 16.81 -8.35 -23.78
N LEU A 287 17.10 -8.29 -25.07
CA LEU A 287 16.33 -8.96 -26.12
C LEU A 287 16.38 -10.49 -25.99
N GLN A 288 17.51 -11.05 -25.59
CA GLN A 288 17.67 -12.49 -25.38
C GLN A 288 16.73 -13.00 -24.30
N GLU A 289 16.49 -12.19 -23.26
CA GLU A 289 15.54 -12.47 -22.19
C GLU A 289 14.08 -12.15 -22.57
N GLY A 290 13.87 -11.55 -23.74
CA GLY A 290 12.54 -11.15 -24.22
C GLY A 290 11.96 -9.90 -23.57
N TRP A 291 12.73 -9.12 -22.80
CA TRP A 291 12.23 -7.93 -22.12
C TRP A 291 11.82 -6.83 -23.08
N VAL A 292 10.65 -6.22 -22.83
CA VAL A 292 10.21 -5.05 -23.60
C VAL A 292 11.00 -3.81 -23.20
N PHE A 293 11.31 -3.62 -21.94
CA PHE A 293 11.97 -2.40 -21.44
C PHE A 293 13.25 -2.70 -20.64
N PRO A 294 14.25 -3.33 -21.24
CA PRO A 294 15.51 -3.57 -20.55
C PRO A 294 16.30 -2.28 -20.30
N SER A 295 17.22 -2.30 -19.34
CA SER A 295 18.27 -1.30 -19.21
C SER A 295 19.28 -1.45 -20.32
N LEU A 296 20.25 -0.51 -20.44
CA LEU A 296 21.36 -0.64 -21.41
C LEU A 296 22.22 -1.90 -21.17
N ARG A 297 22.22 -2.45 -19.96
CA ARG A 297 22.93 -3.68 -19.59
C ARG A 297 22.08 -4.94 -19.74
N GLY A 298 20.90 -4.83 -20.33
CA GLY A 298 19.96 -5.95 -20.46
C GLY A 298 19.15 -6.29 -19.21
N THR A 299 19.44 -5.68 -18.06
CA THR A 299 18.71 -5.94 -16.79
C THR A 299 17.40 -5.16 -16.74
N LEU A 300 16.55 -5.49 -15.76
CA LEU A 300 15.31 -4.77 -15.53
C LEU A 300 15.55 -3.33 -15.07
N LYS A 301 14.75 -2.39 -15.57
CA LYS A 301 14.79 -0.98 -15.14
C LYS A 301 14.24 -0.83 -13.72
N THR A 302 14.72 0.17 -13.00
CA THR A 302 14.21 0.60 -11.70
C THR A 302 13.42 1.91 -11.82
N PRO A 303 12.50 2.23 -10.89
CA PRO A 303 11.79 3.51 -10.92
C PRO A 303 12.73 4.73 -10.92
N GLY A 304 13.85 4.64 -10.20
CA GLY A 304 14.84 5.72 -10.13
C GLY A 304 15.50 6.02 -11.47
N SER A 305 15.63 5.03 -12.36
CA SER A 305 16.19 5.26 -13.71
C SER A 305 15.29 6.14 -14.58
N LEU A 306 13.98 6.12 -14.37
CA LEU A 306 13.04 7.01 -15.05
C LEU A 306 12.97 8.38 -14.39
N SER A 307 12.98 8.47 -13.08
CA SER A 307 12.86 9.74 -12.36
C SER A 307 13.95 10.72 -12.77
N LYS A 308 15.20 10.25 -12.89
CA LYS A 308 16.33 11.07 -13.37
C LYS A 308 16.13 11.56 -14.80
N THR A 309 15.60 10.70 -15.67
CA THR A 309 15.27 11.04 -17.05
C THR A 309 14.24 12.15 -17.13
N TRP A 310 13.19 12.02 -16.33
CA TRP A 310 12.05 12.93 -16.39
C TRP A 310 12.31 14.29 -15.74
N GLU A 311 13.19 14.35 -14.75
CA GLU A 311 13.48 15.59 -14.03
C GLU A 311 13.90 16.73 -14.98
N GLY A 312 14.81 16.46 -15.90
CA GLY A 312 15.22 17.44 -16.90
C GLY A 312 14.09 17.82 -17.87
N CYS A 313 13.30 16.85 -18.33
CA CYS A 313 12.17 17.08 -19.23
C CYS A 313 11.05 17.87 -18.55
N LEU A 314 10.74 17.57 -17.30
CA LEU A 314 9.72 18.27 -16.52
C LEU A 314 10.13 19.72 -16.23
N LYS A 315 11.40 19.94 -15.87
CA LYS A 315 11.94 21.28 -15.67
C LYS A 315 11.85 22.12 -16.95
N ALA A 316 12.16 21.53 -18.11
CA ALA A 316 12.09 22.20 -19.41
C ALA A 316 10.66 22.67 -19.75
N ILE A 317 9.61 22.00 -19.26
CA ILE A 317 8.21 22.38 -19.48
C ILE A 317 7.60 23.19 -18.33
N GLY A 318 8.42 23.61 -17.35
CA GLY A 318 8.00 24.46 -16.24
C GLY A 318 7.30 23.74 -15.09
N VAL A 319 7.36 22.41 -15.00
CA VAL A 319 6.84 21.63 -13.85
C VAL A 319 7.92 21.60 -12.77
N LYS A 320 7.66 22.27 -11.64
CA LYS A 320 8.61 22.40 -10.52
C LYS A 320 8.39 21.33 -9.45
N GLU A 321 7.20 20.80 -9.36
CA GLU A 321 6.82 19.81 -8.37
C GLU A 321 7.49 18.46 -8.66
N ARG A 322 7.84 17.75 -7.59
CA ARG A 322 8.41 16.41 -7.71
C ARG A 322 7.40 15.47 -8.37
N PHE A 323 7.68 15.06 -9.61
CA PHE A 323 6.87 14.11 -10.35
C PHE A 323 7.51 12.71 -10.30
N THR A 324 6.73 11.70 -9.99
CA THR A 324 7.21 10.32 -9.86
C THR A 324 6.51 9.41 -10.87
N VAL A 325 7.01 8.19 -11.03
CA VAL A 325 6.37 7.18 -11.90
C VAL A 325 4.90 6.95 -11.54
N GLN A 326 4.59 7.06 -10.25
CA GLN A 326 3.20 6.98 -9.78
C GLN A 326 2.35 8.19 -10.22
N GLY A 327 2.99 9.32 -10.53
CA GLY A 327 2.33 10.52 -11.09
C GLY A 327 1.68 10.22 -12.44
N LEU A 328 2.32 9.45 -13.34
CA LEU A 328 1.69 9.05 -14.61
C LEU A 328 0.42 8.23 -14.41
N ARG A 329 0.41 7.35 -13.42
CA ARG A 329 -0.81 6.60 -13.10
C ARG A 329 -1.94 7.49 -12.57
N ARG A 330 -1.61 8.55 -11.80
CA ARG A 330 -2.58 9.58 -11.38
C ARG A 330 -3.09 10.35 -12.58
N THR A 331 -2.18 10.78 -13.45
CA THR A 331 -2.51 11.45 -14.72
C THR A 331 -3.46 10.59 -15.55
N PHE A 332 -3.17 9.30 -15.73
CA PHE A 332 -4.05 8.37 -16.45
C PHE A 332 -5.45 8.30 -15.80
N ASN A 333 -5.51 8.19 -14.47
CA ASN A 333 -6.78 8.12 -13.77
C ASN A 333 -7.62 9.40 -13.93
N ASP A 334 -6.98 10.57 -13.93
CA ASP A 334 -7.64 11.84 -14.20
C ASP A 334 -8.09 11.96 -15.66
N LEU A 335 -7.27 11.50 -16.60
CA LEU A 335 -7.61 11.51 -18.03
C LEU A 335 -8.77 10.57 -18.35
N THR A 336 -8.81 9.36 -17.79
CA THR A 336 -9.93 8.43 -17.99
C THR A 336 -11.23 9.01 -17.46
N ARG A 337 -11.20 9.65 -16.31
CA ARG A 337 -12.37 10.34 -15.76
C ARG A 337 -12.81 11.54 -16.64
N ARG A 338 -11.87 12.35 -17.12
CA ARG A 338 -12.16 13.47 -18.05
C ARG A 338 -12.70 12.99 -19.40
N ALA A 339 -12.29 11.81 -19.83
CA ALA A 339 -12.82 11.14 -21.02
C ALA A 339 -14.23 10.53 -20.81
N GLY A 340 -14.83 10.71 -19.62
CA GLY A 340 -16.17 10.20 -19.31
C GLY A 340 -16.22 8.70 -19.01
N ALA A 341 -15.07 8.07 -18.74
CA ALA A 341 -15.07 6.65 -18.40
C ALA A 341 -15.73 6.41 -17.03
N ASP A 342 -16.58 5.40 -16.96
CA ASP A 342 -17.21 4.95 -15.73
C ASP A 342 -16.17 4.55 -14.68
N GLY A 343 -16.48 4.78 -13.41
CA GLY A 343 -15.57 4.45 -12.30
C GLY A 343 -15.23 2.96 -12.22
N MET A 344 -16.13 2.06 -12.66
CA MET A 344 -15.86 0.61 -12.70
C MET A 344 -14.86 0.29 -13.82
N VAL A 345 -15.00 0.92 -15.00
CA VAL A 345 -14.05 0.80 -16.11
C VAL A 345 -12.68 1.32 -15.72
N THR A 346 -12.62 2.50 -15.10
CA THR A 346 -11.36 3.07 -14.58
C THR A 346 -10.68 2.14 -13.58
N ARG A 347 -11.45 1.52 -12.66
CA ARG A 347 -10.92 0.53 -11.72
C ARG A 347 -10.43 -0.73 -12.41
N ALA A 348 -11.14 -1.21 -13.43
CA ALA A 348 -10.72 -2.38 -14.20
C ALA A 348 -9.39 -2.13 -14.92
N LEU A 349 -9.22 -0.97 -15.56
CA LEU A 349 -7.99 -0.57 -16.25
C LEU A 349 -6.82 -0.40 -15.28
N THR A 350 -7.06 0.26 -14.14
CA THR A 350 -6.00 0.54 -13.18
C THR A 350 -5.74 -0.61 -12.20
N GLY A 351 -6.66 -1.56 -12.06
CA GLY A 351 -6.60 -2.62 -11.04
C GLY A 351 -6.74 -2.06 -9.62
N HIS A 352 -7.59 -1.03 -9.42
CA HIS A 352 -7.98 -0.57 -8.10
C HIS A 352 -9.09 -1.48 -7.53
N VAL A 353 -8.93 -1.90 -6.29
CA VAL A 353 -9.89 -2.82 -5.63
C VAL A 353 -11.09 -2.06 -5.08
N THR A 354 -10.89 -0.81 -4.63
CA THR A 354 -11.92 0.00 -3.99
C THR A 354 -12.05 1.36 -4.66
N GLU A 355 -13.22 1.96 -4.53
CA GLU A 355 -13.49 3.33 -4.97
C GLU A 355 -12.59 4.35 -4.27
N ALA A 356 -12.36 4.17 -2.97
CA ALA A 356 -11.44 5.00 -2.19
C ALA A 356 -10.01 4.99 -2.76
N MET A 357 -9.54 3.88 -3.34
CA MET A 357 -8.26 3.83 -4.05
C MET A 357 -8.29 4.67 -5.32
N THR A 358 -9.39 4.68 -6.06
CA THR A 358 -9.54 5.50 -7.28
C THR A 358 -9.63 6.98 -6.90
N ALA A 359 -10.44 7.33 -5.91
CA ALA A 359 -10.57 8.68 -5.40
C ALA A 359 -9.24 9.25 -4.89
N HIS A 360 -8.40 8.41 -4.25
CA HIS A 360 -7.05 8.80 -3.81
C HIS A 360 -6.14 9.27 -4.95
N TYR A 361 -6.38 8.80 -6.17
CA TYR A 361 -5.60 9.17 -7.37
C TYR A 361 -6.31 10.20 -8.24
N SER A 362 -7.49 10.71 -7.85
CA SER A 362 -8.30 11.62 -8.64
C SER A 362 -8.40 13.00 -7.99
N THR A 363 -8.31 14.04 -8.81
CA THR A 363 -8.60 15.41 -8.42
C THR A 363 -9.64 15.98 -9.38
N VAL A 364 -10.82 16.33 -8.86
CA VAL A 364 -11.88 16.94 -9.67
C VAL A 364 -11.62 18.43 -9.80
N GLY A 365 -11.26 18.87 -11.01
CA GLY A 365 -11.01 20.27 -11.32
C GLY A 365 -12.29 21.13 -11.31
N LEU A 366 -12.12 22.45 -11.25
CA LEU A 366 -13.24 23.37 -11.27
C LEU A 366 -14.01 23.31 -12.61
N ASP A 367 -13.30 23.10 -13.71
CA ASP A 367 -13.88 22.98 -15.07
C ASP A 367 -14.83 21.78 -15.16
N GLU A 368 -14.48 20.65 -14.57
CA GLU A 368 -15.33 19.46 -14.54
C GLU A 368 -16.57 19.69 -13.67
N LYS A 369 -16.39 20.37 -12.54
CA LYS A 369 -17.51 20.77 -11.68
C LYS A 369 -18.47 21.70 -12.44
N ARG A 370 -17.93 22.67 -13.19
CA ARG A 370 -18.71 23.58 -14.03
C ARG A 370 -19.47 22.84 -15.13
N ALA A 371 -18.79 21.92 -15.82
CA ALA A 371 -19.42 21.10 -16.87
C ALA A 371 -20.55 20.23 -16.32
N ALA A 372 -20.34 19.61 -15.16
CA ALA A 372 -21.37 18.82 -14.48
C ALA A 372 -22.58 19.66 -14.07
N VAL A 373 -22.35 20.83 -13.45
CA VAL A 373 -23.42 21.76 -13.07
C VAL A 373 -24.17 22.28 -14.30
N ALA A 374 -23.46 22.63 -15.37
CA ALA A 374 -24.08 23.05 -16.63
C ALA A 374 -24.94 21.93 -17.24
N GLY A 375 -24.51 20.66 -17.11
CA GLY A 375 -25.33 19.51 -17.49
C GLY A 375 -26.63 19.42 -16.70
N VAL A 376 -26.57 19.59 -15.38
CA VAL A 376 -27.78 19.61 -14.52
C VAL A 376 -28.71 20.75 -14.87
N VAL A 377 -28.18 21.94 -15.11
CA VAL A 377 -29.01 23.14 -15.52
C VAL A 377 -29.75 22.86 -16.83
N ARG A 378 -29.16 22.11 -17.76
CA ARG A 378 -29.86 21.73 -19.01
C ARG A 378 -31.03 20.78 -18.79
N LEU A 379 -30.98 19.95 -17.73
CA LEU A 379 -32.08 19.04 -17.39
C LEU A 379 -33.26 19.71 -16.71
N VAL A 380 -33.04 20.87 -16.10
CA VAL A 380 -34.06 21.63 -15.39
C VAL A 380 -34.12 23.05 -15.98
N PRO A 381 -35.05 23.32 -16.93
CA PRO A 381 -35.16 24.66 -17.51
C PRO A 381 -35.54 25.68 -16.43
N LEU A 382 -34.60 26.59 -16.16
CA LEU A 382 -34.90 27.74 -15.29
C LEU A 382 -35.86 28.67 -16.04
N THR A 383 -37.10 28.80 -15.57
CA THR A 383 -38.03 29.78 -16.05
C THR A 383 -37.44 31.18 -15.83
N LYS A 384 -37.21 31.93 -16.91
CA LYS A 384 -36.86 33.33 -16.80
C LYS A 384 -37.99 34.02 -16.04
N THR A 385 -37.67 34.64 -14.93
CA THR A 385 -38.59 35.59 -14.24
C THR A 385 -38.93 36.67 -15.26
N VAL A 386 -40.19 36.70 -15.70
CA VAL A 386 -40.68 37.75 -16.56
C VAL A 386 -40.68 39.00 -15.68
N ASP A 387 -39.83 39.97 -16.01
CA ASP A 387 -39.92 41.33 -15.45
C ASP A 387 -41.32 41.86 -15.76
N ARG A 388 -42.16 41.92 -14.73
CA ARG A 388 -43.39 42.69 -14.79
C ARG A 388 -42.98 44.16 -14.80
N THR A 389 -42.82 44.71 -16.00
CA THR A 389 -42.85 46.14 -16.17
C THR A 389 -44.24 46.63 -15.65
N VAL A 390 -44.22 47.32 -14.53
CA VAL A 390 -45.35 48.01 -14.00
C VAL A 390 -45.57 49.24 -14.94
N ASP A 391 -46.49 49.04 -15.86
CA ASP A 391 -46.97 50.16 -16.73
C ASP A 391 -47.78 51.13 -15.86
N GLY A 392 -47.13 52.21 -15.50
CA GLY A 392 -47.75 53.31 -14.74
C GLY A 392 -48.68 54.11 -15.63
N GLY A 393 -49.90 53.60 -15.77
CA GLY A 393 -50.98 54.43 -16.36
C GLY A 393 -51.33 55.66 -15.49
N ARG A 394 -50.98 56.84 -15.93
CA ARG A 394 -51.54 58.08 -15.45
C ARG A 394 -52.95 58.27 -16.08
N ASN A 395 -53.92 58.51 -15.26
CA ASN A 395 -54.99 59.40 -15.49
C ASN A 395 -55.42 59.96 -14.15
#